data_42a3261cfe701ebb8c3e6d46c8589b6a
#
_entry.id   42a3261cfe701ebb8c3e6d46c8589b6a
#
_cell.length_a   1.000
_cell.length_b   1.000
_cell.length_c   1.000
_cell.angle_alpha   90.00
_cell.angle_beta   90.00
_cell.angle_gamma   90.00
#
_symmetry.space_group_name_H-M   'P 1'
#
loop_
_entity.id
_entity.type
_entity.pdbx_description
1 polymer ?
#
loop_
_entity_poly.entity_id
_entity_poly.type
_entity_poly.pdbx_seq_one_letter_code
_entity_poly.pdbx_strand_id
1 'polypeptide(L)'
;ATVTYDQGQLYIYSITLTEQPIYRAARLLCFLVLFAAADAALLLLFAHAGERGAARRRAMRLPLALAGITLLACLPLFSNYLYFGHDLEFHMQRIAAMAAELSYGQFPVRLTTTTLNGYGYASPLCYCELFLLLPALLYNLWLPLRTCYQIYIFAVTLATCLIAYFSFAKITASRRLGLLGALLYTLSAYRLTCVYTRAAVGEFTAMAFFPLVLLGLYGIYTSDRPRFGDWLPMALGMAAMVQSHLLSCELTALLLILFCL
;
A
#
# COMPACT_ATOMS: atom_id res chain seq x y z
N ALA A 1 -7.74 -8.08 32.34
CA ALA A 1 -6.43 -8.62 32.71
C ALA A 1 -6.61 -9.58 33.88
N THR A 2 -6.14 -10.82 33.73
CA THR A 2 -6.09 -11.76 34.84
C THR A 2 -4.69 -11.66 35.45
N VAL A 3 -4.61 -11.20 36.67
CA VAL A 3 -3.35 -11.04 37.40
C VAL A 3 -3.39 -12.05 38.55
N THR A 4 -2.39 -12.92 38.62
CA THR A 4 -2.21 -13.80 39.77
C THR A 4 -0.89 -13.49 40.43
N TYR A 5 -0.86 -13.56 41.77
CA TYR A 5 0.32 -13.33 42.58
C TYR A 5 0.71 -14.66 43.23
N ASP A 6 1.88 -15.14 42.93
CA ASP A 6 2.41 -16.37 43.52
C ASP A 6 3.89 -16.20 43.86
N GLN A 7 4.28 -16.59 45.07
CA GLN A 7 5.65 -16.57 45.59
C GLN A 7 6.43 -15.26 45.41
N GLY A 8 5.73 -14.12 45.53
CA GLY A 8 6.37 -12.81 45.39
C GLY A 8 6.63 -12.36 43.95
N GLN A 9 6.14 -13.12 42.96
CA GLN A 9 6.22 -12.73 41.56
C GLN A 9 4.84 -12.43 40.97
N LEU A 10 4.77 -11.38 40.16
CA LEU A 10 3.55 -10.95 39.49
C LEU A 10 3.51 -11.58 38.08
N TYR A 11 2.54 -12.47 37.84
CA TYR A 11 2.33 -13.06 36.52
C TYR A 11 1.15 -12.41 35.85
N ILE A 12 1.38 -11.80 34.66
CA ILE A 12 0.34 -11.27 33.81
C ILE A 12 0.11 -12.26 32.68
N TYR A 13 -0.95 -13.10 32.79
CA TYR A 13 -1.25 -14.15 31.80
C TYR A 13 -1.90 -13.62 30.53
N SER A 14 -2.69 -12.56 30.62
CA SER A 14 -3.25 -11.90 29.44
C SER A 14 -3.65 -10.46 29.74
N ILE A 15 -3.38 -9.57 28.83
CA ILE A 15 -3.95 -8.22 28.79
C ILE A 15 -4.81 -8.16 27.53
N THR A 16 -6.13 -8.22 27.69
CA THR A 16 -7.04 -8.03 26.57
C THR A 16 -7.48 -6.56 26.55
N LEU A 17 -6.98 -5.81 25.59
CA LEU A 17 -7.45 -4.46 25.30
C LEU A 17 -8.60 -4.56 24.30
N THR A 18 -9.83 -4.42 24.78
CA THR A 18 -11.00 -4.35 23.92
C THR A 18 -11.40 -2.89 23.73
N GLU A 19 -11.33 -2.42 22.50
CA GLU A 19 -11.89 -1.11 22.16
C GLU A 19 -13.42 -1.21 22.23
N GLN A 20 -14.04 -0.30 23.00
CA GLN A 20 -15.51 -0.29 23.09
C GLN A 20 -16.12 -0.01 21.71
N PRO A 21 -17.10 -0.80 21.26
CA PRO A 21 -17.72 -0.66 19.95
C PRO A 21 -18.23 0.76 19.65
N ILE A 22 -18.69 1.47 20.70
CA ILE A 22 -19.20 2.84 20.59
C ILE A 22 -18.12 3.83 20.14
N TYR A 23 -16.87 3.70 20.62
CA TYR A 23 -15.78 4.57 20.19
C TYR A 23 -15.33 4.27 18.77
N ARG A 24 -15.42 3.01 18.36
CA ARG A 24 -15.17 2.58 16.98
C ARG A 24 -16.21 3.16 16.03
N ALA A 25 -17.49 3.05 16.40
CA ALA A 25 -18.60 3.60 15.62
C ALA A 25 -18.54 5.14 15.58
N ALA A 26 -18.25 5.81 16.70
CA ALA A 26 -18.11 7.26 16.76
C ALA A 26 -16.96 7.77 15.87
N ARG A 27 -15.79 7.09 15.88
CA ARG A 27 -14.68 7.45 14.98
C ARG A 27 -15.04 7.26 13.51
N LEU A 28 -15.63 6.12 13.15
CA LEU A 28 -16.11 5.88 11.79
C LEU A 28 -17.11 6.96 11.36
N LEU A 29 -18.05 7.30 12.21
CA LEU A 29 -19.03 8.36 11.96
C LEU A 29 -18.35 9.72 11.78
N CYS A 30 -17.39 10.07 12.66
CA CYS A 30 -16.62 11.31 12.53
C CYS A 30 -15.86 11.38 11.18
N PHE A 31 -15.23 10.29 10.76
CA PHE A 31 -14.55 10.25 9.46
C PHE A 31 -15.51 10.38 8.29
N LEU A 32 -16.65 9.69 8.34
CA LEU A 32 -17.68 9.80 7.31
C LEU A 32 -18.27 11.21 7.25
N VAL A 33 -18.53 11.84 8.40
CA VAL A 33 -19.01 13.21 8.48
C VAL A 33 -17.97 14.21 7.98
N LEU A 34 -16.68 14.06 8.37
CA LEU A 34 -15.61 14.92 7.88
C LEU A 34 -15.40 14.77 6.36
N PHE A 35 -15.52 13.54 5.85
CA PHE A 35 -15.42 13.26 4.42
C PHE A 35 -16.60 13.86 3.65
N ALA A 36 -17.82 13.66 4.14
CA ALA A 36 -19.02 14.25 3.55
C ALA A 36 -19.01 15.80 3.64
N ALA A 37 -18.50 16.36 4.75
CA ALA A 37 -18.35 17.79 4.92
C ALA A 37 -17.29 18.37 3.98
N ALA A 38 -16.16 17.67 3.77
CA ALA A 38 -15.14 18.06 2.79
C ALA A 38 -15.68 18.01 1.35
N ASP A 39 -16.42 16.95 1.01
CA ASP A 39 -17.09 16.83 -0.30
C ASP A 39 -18.15 17.93 -0.48
N ALA A 40 -18.98 18.19 0.54
CA ALA A 40 -19.97 19.27 0.52
C ALA A 40 -19.31 20.65 0.41
N ALA A 41 -18.24 20.90 1.15
CA ALA A 41 -17.47 22.15 1.07
C ALA A 41 -16.86 22.33 -0.34
N LEU A 42 -16.29 21.28 -0.92
CA LEU A 42 -15.79 21.31 -2.30
C LEU A 42 -16.92 21.57 -3.29
N LEU A 43 -18.08 20.90 -3.13
CA LEU A 43 -19.25 21.11 -3.98
C LEU A 43 -19.77 22.55 -3.85
N LEU A 44 -19.82 23.12 -2.65
CA LEU A 44 -20.26 24.49 -2.39
C LEU A 44 -19.27 25.52 -2.94
N LEU A 45 -17.96 25.35 -2.73
CA LEU A 45 -16.91 26.19 -3.29
C LEU A 45 -16.99 26.26 -4.83
N PHE A 46 -17.41 25.16 -5.46
CA PHE A 46 -17.55 25.08 -6.91
C PHE A 46 -18.96 25.39 -7.43
N ALA A 47 -19.97 25.47 -6.56
CA ALA A 47 -21.35 25.81 -6.96
C ALA A 47 -21.49 27.26 -7.47
N HIS A 48 -20.68 28.17 -6.91
CA HIS A 48 -20.74 29.61 -7.23
C HIS A 48 -19.88 30.05 -8.44
N ALA A 49 -19.19 29.11 -9.12
CA ALA A 49 -18.15 29.45 -10.09
C ALA A 49 -18.60 29.41 -11.58
N GLY A 50 -19.88 29.46 -11.89
CA GLY A 50 -20.41 29.51 -13.27
C GLY A 50 -19.94 28.35 -14.18
N GLU A 51 -19.82 28.58 -15.50
CA GLU A 51 -19.40 27.55 -16.48
C GLU A 51 -17.97 27.02 -16.22
N ARG A 52 -17.06 27.86 -15.77
CA ARG A 52 -15.69 27.43 -15.36
C ARG A 52 -15.73 26.47 -14.15
N GLY A 53 -16.69 26.66 -13.24
CA GLY A 53 -16.91 25.77 -12.12
C GLY A 53 -17.47 24.42 -12.51
N ALA A 54 -18.33 24.35 -13.54
CA ALA A 54 -18.85 23.09 -14.06
C ALA A 54 -17.76 22.24 -14.72
N ALA A 55 -16.87 22.87 -15.51
CA ALA A 55 -15.71 22.21 -16.09
C ALA A 55 -14.73 21.70 -15.01
N ARG A 56 -14.45 22.52 -13.99
CA ARG A 56 -13.59 22.14 -12.86
C ARG A 56 -14.19 21.02 -12.03
N ARG A 57 -15.51 21.02 -11.78
CA ARG A 57 -16.22 19.91 -11.11
C ARG A 57 -16.11 18.59 -11.88
N ARG A 58 -16.25 18.63 -13.21
CA ARG A 58 -16.04 17.43 -14.04
C ARG A 58 -14.61 16.93 -13.97
N ALA A 59 -13.63 17.83 -13.95
CA ALA A 59 -12.22 17.48 -13.81
C ALA A 59 -11.90 16.85 -12.43
N MET A 60 -12.56 17.33 -11.36
CA MET A 60 -12.32 16.83 -9.98
C MET A 60 -13.01 15.50 -9.65
N ARG A 61 -14.03 15.08 -10.42
CA ARG A 61 -14.77 13.82 -10.13
C ARG A 61 -13.86 12.59 -10.09
N LEU A 62 -12.93 12.48 -11.02
CA LEU A 62 -12.03 11.35 -11.10
C LEU A 62 -11.02 11.32 -9.94
N PRO A 63 -10.25 12.40 -9.65
CA PRO A 63 -9.38 12.43 -8.48
C PRO A 63 -10.09 12.11 -7.17
N LEU A 64 -11.29 12.66 -6.96
CA LEU A 64 -12.11 12.39 -5.77
C LEU A 64 -12.54 10.93 -5.68
N ALA A 65 -12.96 10.32 -6.80
CA ALA A 65 -13.32 8.90 -6.81
C ALA A 65 -12.10 8.00 -6.48
N LEU A 66 -10.94 8.27 -7.05
CA LEU A 66 -9.72 7.52 -6.75
C LEU A 66 -9.25 7.71 -5.30
N ALA A 67 -9.33 8.94 -4.78
CA ALA A 67 -9.08 9.23 -3.37
C ALA A 67 -10.08 8.49 -2.47
N GLY A 68 -11.36 8.48 -2.81
CA GLY A 68 -12.41 7.75 -2.09
C GLY A 68 -12.15 6.24 -2.03
N ILE A 69 -11.77 5.62 -3.15
CA ILE A 69 -11.40 4.20 -3.21
C ILE A 69 -10.19 3.92 -2.29
N THR A 70 -9.16 4.77 -2.36
CA THR A 70 -7.95 4.63 -1.54
C THR A 70 -8.28 4.78 -0.05
N LEU A 71 -9.05 5.80 0.33
CA LEU A 71 -9.46 6.02 1.72
C LEU A 71 -10.33 4.87 2.23
N LEU A 72 -11.25 4.36 1.43
CA LEU A 72 -12.06 3.20 1.79
C LEU A 72 -11.21 1.96 2.07
N ALA A 73 -10.21 1.69 1.22
CA ALA A 73 -9.26 0.61 1.43
C ALA A 73 -8.39 0.80 2.68
N CYS A 74 -8.13 2.06 3.05
CA CYS A 74 -7.27 2.43 4.17
C CYS A 74 -8.02 2.72 5.48
N LEU A 75 -9.33 2.54 5.54
CA LEU A 75 -10.13 2.78 6.76
C LEU A 75 -9.55 2.11 8.03
N PRO A 76 -9.05 0.85 7.99
CA PRO A 76 -8.46 0.23 9.17
C PRO A 76 -7.20 0.93 9.70
N LEU A 77 -6.50 1.73 8.89
CA LEU A 77 -5.29 2.45 9.29
C LEU A 77 -5.56 3.64 10.23
N PHE A 78 -6.81 4.13 10.28
CA PHE A 78 -7.19 5.25 11.14
C PHE A 78 -7.43 4.84 12.60
N SER A 79 -7.13 3.58 12.97
CA SER A 79 -7.10 3.13 14.35
C SER A 79 -5.82 3.58 15.06
N ASN A 80 -5.87 3.72 16.40
CA ASN A 80 -4.69 4.06 17.21
C ASN A 80 -3.74 2.88 17.44
N TYR A 81 -3.99 1.74 16.81
CA TYR A 81 -3.18 0.53 16.88
C TYR A 81 -3.09 -0.12 15.50
N LEU A 82 -2.07 -0.95 15.29
CA LEU A 82 -1.99 -1.83 14.14
C LEU A 82 -2.73 -3.12 14.46
N TYR A 83 -3.50 -3.62 13.50
CA TYR A 83 -4.02 -4.99 13.60
C TYR A 83 -2.85 -5.96 13.56
N PHE A 84 -2.91 -6.98 14.42
CA PHE A 84 -1.91 -8.04 14.40
C PHE A 84 -1.95 -8.74 13.04
N GLY A 85 -0.81 -8.73 12.35
CA GLY A 85 -0.61 -9.42 11.08
C GLY A 85 0.47 -10.49 11.22
N HIS A 86 0.40 -11.55 10.43
CA HIS A 86 1.33 -12.68 10.55
C HIS A 86 2.80 -12.24 10.45
N ASP A 87 3.11 -11.36 9.49
CA ASP A 87 4.48 -10.90 9.22
C ASP A 87 4.73 -9.45 9.72
N LEU A 88 3.78 -8.86 10.48
CA LEU A 88 3.84 -7.46 10.88
C LEU A 88 5.10 -7.14 11.67
N GLU A 89 5.39 -7.95 12.70
CA GLU A 89 6.55 -7.72 13.57
C GLU A 89 7.86 -7.79 12.80
N PHE A 90 8.00 -8.78 11.93
CA PHE A 90 9.16 -8.93 11.06
C PHE A 90 9.38 -7.68 10.19
N HIS A 91 8.34 -7.18 9.56
CA HIS A 91 8.47 -6.00 8.70
C HIS A 91 8.67 -4.70 9.48
N MET A 92 8.11 -4.58 10.67
CA MET A 92 8.38 -3.44 11.56
C MET A 92 9.85 -3.43 12.00
N GLN A 93 10.41 -4.58 12.35
CA GLN A 93 11.83 -4.72 12.69
C GLN A 93 12.73 -4.39 11.49
N ARG A 94 12.38 -4.83 10.27
CA ARG A 94 13.12 -4.48 9.05
C ARG A 94 13.17 -2.97 8.80
N ILE A 95 12.04 -2.27 8.97
CA ILE A 95 11.98 -0.81 8.80
C ILE A 95 12.90 -0.12 9.81
N ALA A 96 12.82 -0.50 11.09
CA ALA A 96 13.64 0.08 12.15
C ALA A 96 15.14 -0.21 11.93
N ALA A 97 15.48 -1.44 11.58
CA ALA A 97 16.85 -1.84 11.30
C ALA A 97 17.43 -1.11 10.07
N MET A 98 16.64 -1.03 8.97
CA MET A 98 17.05 -0.25 7.79
C MET A 98 17.28 1.22 8.14
N ALA A 99 16.42 1.84 8.95
CA ALA A 99 16.59 3.22 9.39
C ALA A 99 17.89 3.42 10.17
N ALA A 100 18.23 2.47 11.05
CA ALA A 100 19.49 2.49 11.79
C ALA A 100 20.70 2.42 10.86
N GLU A 101 20.72 1.48 9.91
CA GLU A 101 21.84 1.34 8.97
C GLU A 101 22.00 2.58 8.07
N LEU A 102 20.87 3.17 7.62
CA LEU A 102 20.91 4.44 6.88
C LEU A 102 21.50 5.57 7.71
N SER A 103 21.22 5.63 9.02
CA SER A 103 21.79 6.64 9.90
C SER A 103 23.30 6.46 10.13
N TYR A 104 23.82 5.24 9.97
CA TYR A 104 25.25 4.93 9.97
C TYR A 104 25.91 5.18 8.59
N GLY A 105 25.14 5.63 7.59
CA GLY A 105 25.64 5.90 6.24
C GLY A 105 25.73 4.68 5.33
N GLN A 106 25.18 3.53 5.73
CA GLN A 106 25.17 2.33 4.89
C GLN A 106 24.08 2.44 3.84
N PHE A 107 24.48 2.56 2.57
CA PHE A 107 23.57 2.50 1.43
C PHE A 107 24.27 1.90 0.19
N PRO A 108 23.69 0.91 -0.51
CA PRO A 108 22.48 0.18 -0.11
C PRO A 108 22.71 -0.70 1.13
N VAL A 109 21.65 -0.86 1.93
CA VAL A 109 21.70 -1.71 3.13
C VAL A 109 21.85 -3.18 2.69
N ARG A 110 22.86 -3.85 3.20
CA ARG A 110 23.16 -5.27 2.88
C ARG A 110 23.06 -6.16 4.10
N LEU A 111 23.38 -5.61 5.25
CA LEU A 111 23.35 -6.28 6.55
C LEU A 111 22.73 -5.33 7.56
N THR A 112 21.80 -5.83 8.36
CA THR A 112 21.25 -5.08 9.49
C THR A 112 21.97 -5.50 10.76
N THR A 113 22.83 -4.64 11.28
CA THR A 113 23.74 -4.95 12.41
C THR A 113 23.00 -4.98 13.75
N THR A 114 21.90 -4.26 13.86
CA THR A 114 21.12 -4.11 15.10
C THR A 114 20.14 -5.26 15.37
N THR A 115 19.94 -6.17 14.41
CA THR A 115 18.99 -7.29 14.54
C THR A 115 19.62 -8.51 15.24
N LEU A 116 18.79 -9.43 15.72
CA LEU A 116 19.20 -10.67 16.38
C LEU A 116 20.18 -10.41 17.54
N ASN A 117 19.83 -9.49 18.42
CA ASN A 117 20.66 -9.11 19.58
C ASN A 117 22.09 -8.65 19.19
N GLY A 118 22.24 -8.03 18.02
CA GLY A 118 23.54 -7.53 17.54
C GLY A 118 24.36 -8.52 16.73
N TYR A 119 23.90 -9.75 16.52
CA TYR A 119 24.57 -10.70 15.63
C TYR A 119 24.45 -10.30 14.15
N GLY A 120 23.47 -9.46 13.84
CA GLY A 120 23.21 -9.02 12.48
C GLY A 120 22.34 -10.00 11.67
N TYR A 121 21.72 -9.46 10.62
CA TYR A 121 20.86 -10.25 9.74
C TYR A 121 21.01 -9.77 8.29
N ALA A 122 21.26 -10.72 7.39
CA ALA A 122 21.48 -10.45 5.97
C ALA A 122 20.17 -10.49 5.14
N SER A 123 19.01 -10.25 5.77
CA SER A 123 17.72 -10.25 5.04
C SER A 123 17.69 -9.30 3.84
N PRO A 124 18.38 -8.13 3.84
CA PRO A 124 18.40 -7.24 2.69
C PRO A 124 19.03 -7.83 1.41
N LEU A 125 19.81 -8.91 1.54
CA LEU A 125 20.36 -9.62 0.38
C LEU A 125 19.31 -10.51 -0.33
N CYS A 126 18.33 -11.01 0.43
CA CYS A 126 17.31 -11.92 -0.07
C CYS A 126 15.94 -11.26 -0.25
N TYR A 127 15.69 -10.19 0.52
CA TYR A 127 14.46 -9.41 0.49
C TYR A 127 14.73 -8.03 -0.07
N CYS A 128 13.98 -7.65 -1.10
CA CYS A 128 14.14 -6.35 -1.72
C CYS A 128 13.71 -5.22 -0.78
N GLU A 129 14.52 -4.18 -0.70
CA GLU A 129 14.42 -3.14 0.32
C GLU A 129 13.99 -1.79 -0.25
N LEU A 130 13.93 -1.64 -1.58
CA LEU A 130 13.72 -0.34 -2.24
C LEU A 130 12.48 0.41 -1.70
N PHE A 131 11.35 -0.28 -1.59
CA PHE A 131 10.11 0.35 -1.15
C PHE A 131 10.07 0.59 0.37
N LEU A 132 10.89 -0.12 1.16
CA LEU A 132 11.02 0.13 2.59
C LEU A 132 11.89 1.36 2.91
N LEU A 133 12.58 1.93 1.94
CA LEU A 133 13.29 3.20 2.12
C LEU A 133 12.34 4.32 2.58
N LEU A 134 11.13 4.38 2.03
CA LEU A 134 10.16 5.39 2.42
C LEU A 134 9.85 5.38 3.93
N PRO A 135 9.34 4.28 4.51
CA PRO A 135 9.06 4.25 5.95
C PRO A 135 10.32 4.33 6.81
N ALA A 136 11.47 3.83 6.37
CA ALA A 136 12.73 3.94 7.10
C ALA A 136 13.23 5.38 7.18
N LEU A 137 13.16 6.14 6.09
CA LEU A 137 13.49 7.57 6.09
C LEU A 137 12.52 8.39 6.95
N LEU A 138 11.22 8.07 6.91
CA LEU A 138 10.24 8.72 7.77
C LEU A 138 10.51 8.43 9.25
N TYR A 139 10.95 7.20 9.59
CA TYR A 139 11.32 6.85 10.96
C TYR A 139 12.56 7.63 11.43
N ASN A 140 13.54 7.87 10.57
CA ASN A 140 14.68 8.73 10.85
C ASN A 140 14.31 10.22 11.01
N LEU A 141 13.13 10.63 10.54
CA LEU A 141 12.55 11.95 10.80
C LEU A 141 11.76 12.01 12.12
N TRP A 142 12.00 11.08 13.05
CA TRP A 142 11.38 11.00 14.38
C TRP A 142 9.86 10.71 14.38
N LEU A 143 9.29 10.22 13.28
CA LEU A 143 7.91 9.73 13.28
C LEU A 143 7.84 8.38 14.01
N PRO A 144 6.76 8.11 14.75
CA PRO A 144 6.55 6.78 15.35
C PRO A 144 6.56 5.69 14.27
N LEU A 145 7.23 4.57 14.53
CA LEU A 145 7.38 3.46 13.58
C LEU A 145 6.02 2.97 13.03
N ARG A 146 4.99 2.91 13.91
CA ARG A 146 3.62 2.63 13.52
C ARG A 146 3.12 3.58 12.43
N THR A 147 3.33 4.89 12.62
CA THR A 147 2.89 5.93 11.67
C THR A 147 3.62 5.80 10.35
N CYS A 148 4.91 5.50 10.36
CA CYS A 148 5.70 5.25 9.16
C CYS A 148 5.13 4.09 8.35
N TYR A 149 4.76 3.00 9.02
CA TYR A 149 4.14 1.84 8.38
C TYR A 149 2.73 2.16 7.84
N GLN A 150 1.92 2.91 8.58
CA GLN A 150 0.59 3.35 8.10
C GLN A 150 0.70 4.25 6.86
N ILE A 151 1.64 5.19 6.84
CA ILE A 151 1.91 6.04 5.66
C ILE A 151 2.37 5.18 4.48
N TYR A 152 3.21 4.19 4.72
CA TYR A 152 3.66 3.26 3.69
C TYR A 152 2.49 2.50 3.06
N ILE A 153 1.62 1.89 3.86
CA ILE A 153 0.42 1.18 3.36
C ILE A 153 -0.46 2.13 2.55
N PHE A 154 -0.68 3.36 3.05
CA PHE A 154 -1.47 4.35 2.34
C PHE A 154 -0.86 4.70 0.98
N ALA A 155 0.45 4.96 0.94
CA ALA A 155 1.17 5.28 -0.29
C ALA A 155 1.10 4.15 -1.32
N VAL A 156 1.33 2.89 -0.90
CA VAL A 156 1.23 1.71 -1.77
C VAL A 156 -0.21 1.50 -2.25
N THR A 157 -1.21 1.73 -1.40
CA THR A 157 -2.62 1.58 -1.78
C THR A 157 -3.05 2.65 -2.78
N LEU A 158 -2.60 3.90 -2.58
CA LEU A 158 -2.82 4.98 -3.54
C LEU A 158 -2.15 4.66 -4.88
N ALA A 159 -0.89 4.23 -4.86
CA ALA A 159 -0.18 3.81 -6.07
C ALA A 159 -0.90 2.67 -6.79
N THR A 160 -1.37 1.65 -6.05
CA THR A 160 -2.18 0.55 -6.60
C THR A 160 -3.42 1.08 -7.31
N CYS A 161 -4.19 1.94 -6.66
CA CYS A 161 -5.43 2.52 -7.21
C CYS A 161 -5.14 3.32 -8.49
N LEU A 162 -4.12 4.16 -8.47
CA LEU A 162 -3.73 4.98 -9.62
C LEU A 162 -3.24 4.12 -10.80
N ILE A 163 -2.31 3.20 -10.54
CA ILE A 163 -1.75 2.33 -11.58
C ILE A 163 -2.88 1.46 -12.18
N ALA A 164 -3.73 0.87 -11.36
CA ALA A 164 -4.86 0.07 -11.83
C ALA A 164 -5.81 0.92 -12.70
N TYR A 165 -6.16 2.13 -12.25
CA TYR A 165 -6.99 3.02 -13.03
C TYR A 165 -6.40 3.32 -14.41
N PHE A 166 -5.17 3.79 -14.47
CA PHE A 166 -4.53 4.16 -15.73
C PHE A 166 -4.35 2.96 -16.66
N SER A 167 -3.95 1.82 -16.12
CA SER A 167 -3.78 0.60 -16.90
C SER A 167 -5.10 0.11 -17.48
N PHE A 168 -6.13 -0.06 -16.67
CA PHE A 168 -7.43 -0.55 -17.14
C PHE A 168 -8.16 0.46 -18.03
N ALA A 169 -8.05 1.77 -17.76
CA ALA A 169 -8.64 2.78 -18.62
C ALA A 169 -7.99 2.79 -20.02
N LYS A 170 -6.69 2.52 -20.11
CA LYS A 170 -5.97 2.44 -21.38
C LYS A 170 -6.29 1.14 -22.13
N ILE A 171 -6.32 -0.01 -21.45
CA ILE A 171 -6.64 -1.31 -22.01
C ILE A 171 -8.09 -1.32 -22.57
N THR A 172 -9.04 -0.77 -21.81
CA THR A 172 -10.47 -0.79 -22.19
C THR A 172 -10.91 0.40 -23.03
N ALA A 173 -10.03 1.37 -23.28
CA ALA A 173 -10.32 2.67 -23.89
C ALA A 173 -11.50 3.41 -23.21
N SER A 174 -11.77 3.13 -21.93
CA SER A 174 -12.90 3.66 -21.18
C SER A 174 -12.51 4.12 -19.77
N ARG A 175 -12.73 5.41 -19.46
CA ARG A 175 -12.52 5.95 -18.12
C ARG A 175 -13.41 5.31 -17.05
N ARG A 176 -14.64 4.92 -17.43
CA ARG A 176 -15.59 4.27 -16.49
C ARG A 176 -15.15 2.86 -16.15
N LEU A 177 -14.73 2.08 -17.15
CA LEU A 177 -14.20 0.73 -16.93
C LEU A 177 -12.85 0.78 -16.20
N GLY A 178 -12.01 1.77 -16.49
CA GLY A 178 -10.78 2.02 -15.72
C GLY A 178 -11.07 2.26 -14.23
N LEU A 179 -12.08 3.09 -13.91
CA LEU A 179 -12.45 3.36 -12.52
C LEU A 179 -13.04 2.12 -11.84
N LEU A 180 -13.90 1.37 -12.54
CA LEU A 180 -14.45 0.11 -12.03
C LEU A 180 -13.33 -0.92 -11.77
N GLY A 181 -12.40 -1.05 -12.70
CA GLY A 181 -11.23 -1.92 -12.55
C GLY A 181 -10.35 -1.52 -11.35
N ALA A 182 -10.09 -0.22 -11.18
CA ALA A 182 -9.35 0.27 -10.02
C ALA A 182 -10.09 -0.03 -8.70
N LEU A 183 -11.40 0.17 -8.65
CA LEU A 183 -12.23 -0.15 -7.49
C LEU A 183 -12.14 -1.64 -7.13
N LEU A 184 -12.44 -2.52 -8.08
CA LEU A 184 -12.44 -3.97 -7.86
C LEU A 184 -11.05 -4.50 -7.52
N TYR A 185 -10.02 -3.99 -8.17
CA TYR A 185 -8.63 -4.41 -7.92
C TYR A 185 -8.13 -3.95 -6.56
N THR A 186 -8.29 -2.67 -6.23
CA THR A 186 -7.80 -2.10 -4.96
C THR A 186 -8.54 -2.67 -3.75
N LEU A 187 -9.83 -2.93 -3.86
CA LEU A 187 -10.68 -3.50 -2.80
C LEU A 187 -10.81 -5.02 -2.87
N SER A 188 -10.04 -5.71 -3.72
CA SER A 188 -10.10 -7.17 -3.79
C SER A 188 -9.83 -7.80 -2.43
N ALA A 189 -10.61 -8.81 -2.05
CA ALA A 189 -10.53 -9.48 -0.76
C ALA A 189 -9.12 -10.01 -0.49
N TYR A 190 -8.49 -10.64 -1.50
CA TYR A 190 -7.13 -11.16 -1.36
C TYR A 190 -6.11 -10.08 -1.05
N ARG A 191 -6.17 -8.93 -1.75
CA ARG A 191 -5.27 -7.82 -1.49
C ARG A 191 -5.45 -7.25 -0.08
N LEU A 192 -6.70 -7.05 0.35
CA LEU A 192 -6.98 -6.58 1.72
C LEU A 192 -6.51 -7.58 2.78
N THR A 193 -6.64 -8.88 2.53
CA THR A 193 -6.09 -9.93 3.38
C THR A 193 -4.55 -9.85 3.46
N CYS A 194 -3.86 -9.63 2.34
CA CYS A 194 -2.40 -9.45 2.33
C CYS A 194 -1.97 -8.21 3.12
N VAL A 195 -2.75 -7.11 3.06
CA VAL A 195 -2.44 -5.88 3.79
C VAL A 195 -2.71 -6.01 5.29
N TYR A 196 -3.90 -6.51 5.69
CA TYR A 196 -4.37 -6.38 7.07
C TYR A 196 -4.28 -7.66 7.89
N THR A 197 -4.41 -8.84 7.28
CA THR A 197 -4.36 -10.11 8.00
C THR A 197 -2.96 -10.70 7.96
N ARG A 198 -2.35 -10.71 6.79
CA ARG A 198 -1.02 -11.31 6.63
C ARG A 198 0.11 -10.30 6.90
N ALA A 199 -0.12 -9.03 6.65
CA ALA A 199 0.90 -7.98 6.62
C ALA A 199 2.06 -8.33 5.66
N ALA A 200 1.74 -8.97 4.52
CA ALA A 200 2.70 -9.47 3.53
C ALA A 200 3.22 -8.31 2.67
N VAL A 201 4.08 -7.50 3.24
CA VAL A 201 4.57 -6.21 2.68
C VAL A 201 5.09 -6.34 1.26
N GLY A 202 5.93 -7.34 0.99
CA GLY A 202 6.45 -7.57 -0.35
C GLY A 202 5.35 -7.88 -1.36
N GLU A 203 4.44 -8.77 -1.00
CA GLU A 203 3.38 -9.26 -1.88
C GLU A 203 2.37 -8.16 -2.23
N PHE A 204 1.81 -7.45 -1.23
CA PHE A 204 0.84 -6.39 -1.54
C PHE A 204 1.47 -5.19 -2.25
N THR A 205 2.79 -4.99 -2.10
CA THR A 205 3.53 -3.98 -2.87
C THR A 205 3.72 -4.42 -4.31
N ALA A 206 4.09 -5.69 -4.55
CA ALA A 206 4.19 -6.24 -5.90
C ALA A 206 2.85 -6.18 -6.66
N MET A 207 1.74 -6.44 -5.96
CA MET A 207 0.40 -6.34 -6.55
C MET A 207 0.10 -4.94 -7.12
N ALA A 208 0.71 -3.87 -6.61
CA ALA A 208 0.52 -2.53 -7.16
C ALA A 208 0.97 -2.43 -8.62
N PHE A 209 1.93 -3.23 -9.03
CA PHE A 209 2.58 -3.15 -10.35
C PHE A 209 2.04 -4.15 -11.36
N PHE A 210 1.28 -5.17 -10.94
CA PHE A 210 0.72 -6.16 -11.84
C PHE A 210 -0.16 -5.56 -12.96
N PRO A 211 -1.05 -4.57 -12.71
CA PRO A 211 -1.80 -3.94 -13.79
C PRO A 211 -0.91 -3.21 -14.82
N LEU A 212 0.27 -2.74 -14.41
CA LEU A 212 1.23 -2.12 -15.30
C LEU A 212 1.87 -3.16 -16.25
N VAL A 213 2.17 -4.36 -15.73
CA VAL A 213 2.65 -5.48 -16.54
C VAL A 213 1.61 -5.86 -17.60
N LEU A 214 0.34 -5.98 -17.20
CA LEU A 214 -0.77 -6.26 -18.12
C LEU A 214 -0.92 -5.17 -19.19
N LEU A 215 -0.75 -3.91 -18.82
CA LEU A 215 -0.80 -2.81 -19.78
C LEU A 215 0.29 -2.92 -20.85
N GLY A 216 1.52 -3.23 -20.45
CA GLY A 216 2.63 -3.42 -21.39
C GLY A 216 2.42 -4.65 -22.27
N LEU A 217 1.94 -5.76 -21.70
CA LEU A 217 1.58 -6.95 -22.48
C LEU A 217 0.52 -6.62 -23.53
N TYR A 218 -0.55 -5.94 -23.13
CA TYR A 218 -1.58 -5.46 -24.05
C TYR A 218 -1.01 -4.59 -25.16
N GLY A 219 -0.12 -3.63 -24.83
CA GLY A 219 0.52 -2.75 -25.79
C GLY A 219 1.35 -3.51 -26.85
N ILE A 220 2.09 -4.53 -26.41
CA ILE A 220 2.89 -5.37 -27.30
C ILE A 220 2.00 -6.15 -28.29
N TYR A 221 0.92 -6.77 -27.79
CA TYR A 221 0.05 -7.63 -28.61
C TYR A 221 -0.89 -6.87 -29.54
N THR A 222 -1.25 -5.63 -29.21
CA THR A 222 -2.19 -4.83 -30.02
C THR A 222 -1.50 -3.90 -31.02
N SER A 223 -0.18 -3.78 -30.97
CA SER A 223 0.61 -2.92 -31.84
C SER A 223 1.26 -3.72 -32.96
N ASP A 224 1.02 -3.35 -34.22
CA ASP A 224 1.70 -3.98 -35.37
C ASP A 224 3.21 -3.80 -35.32
N ARG A 225 3.69 -2.72 -34.76
CA ARG A 225 5.11 -2.41 -34.53
C ARG A 225 5.28 -1.80 -33.14
N PRO A 226 5.50 -2.63 -32.09
CA PRO A 226 5.64 -2.15 -30.72
C PRO A 226 6.75 -1.11 -30.59
N ARG A 227 6.40 0.04 -30.05
CA ARG A 227 7.32 1.14 -29.75
C ARG A 227 7.71 1.09 -28.26
N PHE A 228 8.69 1.89 -27.89
CA PHE A 228 9.17 2.01 -26.52
C PHE A 228 8.03 2.17 -25.50
N GLY A 229 7.03 3.02 -25.79
CA GLY A 229 5.87 3.25 -24.91
C GLY A 229 4.92 2.06 -24.74
N ASP A 230 4.99 1.06 -25.62
CA ASP A 230 4.10 -0.11 -25.57
C ASP A 230 4.66 -1.19 -24.63
N TRP A 231 5.98 -1.42 -24.61
CA TRP A 231 6.60 -2.42 -23.75
C TRP A 231 7.17 -1.86 -22.44
N LEU A 232 7.45 -0.56 -22.36
CA LEU A 232 7.99 0.10 -21.15
C LEU A 232 7.15 -0.17 -19.88
N PRO A 233 5.79 -0.12 -19.92
CA PRO A 233 5.00 -0.43 -18.73
C PRO A 233 5.27 -1.83 -18.18
N MET A 234 5.42 -2.85 -19.03
CA MET A 234 5.75 -4.20 -18.60
C MET A 234 7.13 -4.26 -17.97
N ALA A 235 8.13 -3.63 -18.58
CA ALA A 235 9.49 -3.59 -18.04
C ALA A 235 9.55 -2.90 -16.66
N LEU A 236 8.88 -1.75 -16.51
CA LEU A 236 8.81 -1.03 -15.24
C LEU A 236 8.03 -1.83 -14.19
N GLY A 237 6.91 -2.46 -14.60
CA GLY A 237 6.11 -3.29 -13.71
C GLY A 237 6.90 -4.47 -13.17
N MET A 238 7.59 -5.21 -14.05
CA MET A 238 8.45 -6.35 -13.66
C MET A 238 9.62 -5.91 -12.79
N ALA A 239 10.30 -4.81 -13.13
CA ALA A 239 11.40 -4.27 -12.32
C ALA A 239 10.93 -3.88 -10.91
N ALA A 240 9.77 -3.24 -10.79
CA ALA A 240 9.20 -2.90 -9.49
C ALA A 240 8.75 -4.15 -8.70
N MET A 241 8.23 -5.17 -9.36
CA MET A 241 7.88 -6.45 -8.73
C MET A 241 9.11 -7.17 -8.19
N VAL A 242 10.22 -7.21 -8.95
CA VAL A 242 11.52 -7.75 -8.46
C VAL A 242 11.95 -7.01 -7.20
N GLN A 243 11.79 -5.68 -7.16
CA GLN A 243 12.17 -4.84 -6.02
C GLN A 243 11.17 -4.87 -4.86
N SER A 244 10.08 -5.63 -4.97
CA SER A 244 9.08 -5.78 -3.90
C SER A 244 8.94 -7.22 -3.42
N HIS A 245 8.72 -8.18 -4.32
CA HIS A 245 8.48 -9.58 -3.96
C HIS A 245 8.90 -10.52 -5.10
N LEU A 246 10.04 -11.18 -4.93
CA LEU A 246 10.66 -12.01 -5.96
C LEU A 246 9.73 -13.12 -6.44
N LEU A 247 9.07 -13.85 -5.53
CA LEU A 247 8.16 -14.93 -5.88
C LEU A 247 6.97 -14.44 -6.74
N SER A 248 6.41 -13.27 -6.44
CA SER A 248 5.35 -12.69 -7.29
C SER A 248 5.87 -12.35 -8.69
N CYS A 249 7.11 -11.89 -8.79
CA CYS A 249 7.75 -11.64 -10.07
C CYS A 249 7.97 -12.93 -10.87
N GLU A 250 8.47 -13.98 -10.23
CA GLU A 250 8.70 -15.30 -10.86
C GLU A 250 7.38 -15.91 -11.38
N LEU A 251 6.33 -15.90 -10.54
CA LEU A 251 5.01 -16.38 -10.95
C LEU A 251 4.43 -15.56 -12.11
N THR A 252 4.62 -14.25 -12.08
CA THR A 252 4.18 -13.37 -13.17
C THR A 252 4.96 -13.66 -14.46
N ALA A 253 6.28 -13.84 -14.37
CA ALA A 253 7.10 -14.21 -15.51
C ALA A 253 6.68 -15.56 -16.11
N LEU A 254 6.41 -16.55 -15.26
CA LEU A 254 5.90 -17.85 -15.72
C LEU A 254 4.55 -17.71 -16.44
N LEU A 255 3.62 -16.92 -15.89
CA LEU A 255 2.33 -16.65 -16.53
C LEU A 255 2.50 -15.93 -17.88
N LEU A 256 3.43 -14.97 -17.98
CA LEU A 256 3.74 -14.28 -19.24
C LEU A 256 4.28 -15.26 -20.28
N ILE A 257 5.19 -16.15 -19.90
CA ILE A 257 5.73 -17.19 -20.80
C ILE A 257 4.59 -18.09 -21.28
N LEU A 258 3.76 -18.61 -20.37
CA LEU A 258 2.62 -19.45 -20.73
C LEU A 258 1.59 -18.75 -21.63
N PHE A 259 1.44 -17.43 -21.47
CA PHE A 259 0.55 -16.64 -22.30
C PHE A 259 1.12 -16.42 -23.72
N CYS A 260 2.43 -16.43 -23.88
CA CYS A 260 3.13 -16.25 -25.18
C CYS A 260 3.26 -17.54 -25.98
N LEU A 261 3.03 -18.72 -25.37
CA LEU A 261 3.06 -20.03 -26.02
C LEU A 261 1.71 -20.37 -26.65
#